data_cacff484a78c590634a30454c6a91f99
#
_entry.id   cacff484a78c590634a30454c6a91f99
#
_cell.length_a   1.000
_cell.length_b   1.000
_cell.length_c   1.000
_cell.angle_alpha   90.00
_cell.angle_beta   90.00
_cell.angle_gamma   90.00
#
_symmetry.space_group_name_H-M   'P 1'
#
loop_
_entity.id
_entity.type
_entity.pdbx_description
1 polymer ?
#
loop_
_entity_poly.entity_id
_entity_poly.type
_entity_poly.pdbx_seq_one_letter_code
_entity_poly.pdbx_strand_id
1 'polypeptide(L)'
;MREFLETVGYCRLWILGFAEKARPLYEGTKENKDWKWTEPMKEAFQELRRALLKAPALALPDPSKPFQLFVDEKRRIEKGVLTQRWGPWKRPVAYLSKRLDPVAAGWPPCLRIIAATALLVHDADKLTYGQRLLVYTPHAIERVLKQPPGKWISNARLTHYQALLLDTPRIHFQTPCTLNPATLLPNPGENSPLHDCDEILAGVTAMRKDLTDTPLDNSELKWFTDGSSYVKDGQRRAGAAVVDDSGQTIWAEALPPDTSAQKAELIALIQALERAKEKKITIFTDSRYAFGTVHIQGPIYRERGFLTAEGKEIKNLPEICRLLEAV
;
A
#
# COMPACT_ATOMS: atom_id res chain seq x y z
N MET A 1 -14.09 -24.34 14.34
CA MET A 1 -13.24 -23.16 14.06
C MET A 1 -14.07 -21.91 13.83
N ARG A 2 -15.07 -21.91 12.94
CA ARG A 2 -15.91 -20.73 12.66
C ARG A 2 -16.62 -20.21 13.92
N GLU A 3 -17.24 -21.07 14.69
CA GLU A 3 -17.88 -20.72 15.96
C GLU A 3 -16.93 -20.05 16.96
N PHE A 4 -15.68 -20.57 17.06
CA PHE A 4 -14.66 -19.94 17.88
C PHE A 4 -14.34 -18.53 17.40
N LEU A 5 -14.15 -18.34 16.07
CA LEU A 5 -13.86 -17.03 15.48
C LEU A 5 -15.01 -16.03 15.66
N GLU A 6 -16.25 -16.49 15.60
CA GLU A 6 -17.45 -15.67 15.87
C GLU A 6 -17.48 -15.22 17.33
N THR A 7 -17.27 -16.15 18.27
CA THR A 7 -17.25 -15.86 19.71
C THR A 7 -16.13 -14.88 20.07
N VAL A 8 -14.92 -15.14 19.57
CA VAL A 8 -13.78 -14.24 19.83
C VAL A 8 -13.95 -12.90 19.09
N GLY A 9 -14.56 -12.92 17.92
CA GLY A 9 -14.90 -11.73 17.15
C GLY A 9 -15.86 -10.79 17.88
N TYR A 10 -16.79 -11.32 18.65
CA TYR A 10 -17.66 -10.52 19.52
C TYR A 10 -16.84 -9.77 20.58
N CYS A 11 -15.83 -10.41 21.16
CA CYS A 11 -14.94 -9.83 22.17
C CYS A 11 -13.76 -9.04 21.57
N ARG A 12 -13.73 -8.77 20.27
CA ARG A 12 -12.57 -8.15 19.59
C ARG A 12 -12.12 -6.80 20.17
N LEU A 13 -13.07 -6.02 20.72
CA LEU A 13 -12.77 -4.71 21.31
C LEU A 13 -11.91 -4.78 22.58
N TRP A 14 -11.80 -5.94 23.21
CA TRP A 14 -10.95 -6.22 24.38
C TRP A 14 -9.57 -6.75 23.98
N ILE A 15 -9.35 -7.07 22.70
CA ILE A 15 -8.13 -7.74 22.24
C ILE A 15 -7.30 -6.81 21.39
N LEU A 16 -6.19 -6.34 21.93
CA LEU A 16 -5.23 -5.54 21.17
C LEU A 16 -4.66 -6.34 19.98
N GLY A 17 -4.78 -5.80 18.77
CA GLY A 17 -4.28 -6.43 17.56
C GLY A 17 -5.06 -7.68 17.16
N PHE A 18 -6.35 -7.77 17.44
CA PHE A 18 -7.20 -8.91 17.10
C PHE A 18 -7.04 -9.37 15.65
N ALA A 19 -7.06 -8.44 14.68
CA ALA A 19 -6.98 -8.78 13.27
C ALA A 19 -5.67 -9.50 12.89
N GLU A 20 -4.54 -9.14 13.51
CA GLU A 20 -3.25 -9.81 13.32
C GLU A 20 -3.25 -11.21 13.91
N LYS A 21 -3.72 -11.33 15.15
CA LYS A 21 -3.78 -12.60 15.89
C LYS A 21 -4.73 -13.61 15.26
N ALA A 22 -5.89 -13.16 14.77
CA ALA A 22 -6.90 -14.02 14.16
C ALA A 22 -6.61 -14.39 12.70
N ARG A 23 -5.69 -13.70 12.05
CA ARG A 23 -5.39 -13.86 10.62
C ARG A 23 -5.13 -15.32 10.19
N PRO A 24 -4.25 -16.10 10.85
CA PRO A 24 -4.00 -17.48 10.43
C PRO A 24 -5.25 -18.36 10.46
N LEU A 25 -6.14 -18.12 11.42
CA LEU A 25 -7.39 -18.86 11.55
C LEU A 25 -8.38 -18.49 10.45
N TYR A 26 -8.52 -17.19 10.13
CA TYR A 26 -9.37 -16.75 9.02
C TYR A 26 -8.87 -17.24 7.66
N GLU A 27 -7.55 -17.26 7.44
CA GLU A 27 -6.95 -17.77 6.22
C GLU A 27 -7.23 -19.26 6.07
N GLY A 28 -7.09 -20.05 7.13
CA GLY A 28 -7.40 -21.49 7.13
C GLY A 28 -8.89 -21.83 6.95
N THR A 29 -9.82 -20.88 7.21
CA THR A 29 -11.25 -21.13 6.96
C THR A 29 -11.68 -20.91 5.52
N LYS A 30 -10.83 -20.28 4.68
CA LYS A 30 -11.11 -20.01 3.27
C LYS A 30 -10.83 -21.20 2.36
N GLU A 31 -9.93 -22.08 2.76
CA GLU A 31 -9.56 -23.26 1.99
C GLU A 31 -10.61 -24.35 2.20
N ASN A 32 -11.35 -24.68 1.15
CA ASN A 32 -12.47 -25.64 1.19
C ASN A 32 -12.06 -27.11 1.06
N LYS A 33 -10.75 -27.45 1.16
CA LYS A 33 -10.26 -28.82 0.99
C LYS A 33 -9.50 -29.27 2.23
N ASP A 34 -9.89 -30.41 2.78
CA ASP A 34 -9.22 -31.18 3.86
C ASP A 34 -8.61 -30.32 4.97
N TRP A 35 -9.49 -29.64 5.70
CA TRP A 35 -9.08 -28.74 6.77
C TRP A 35 -8.18 -29.45 7.79
N LYS A 36 -6.93 -28.99 7.92
CA LYS A 36 -5.96 -29.49 8.89
C LYS A 36 -5.42 -28.36 9.74
N TRP A 37 -5.20 -28.64 11.02
CA TRP A 37 -4.51 -27.71 11.90
C TRP A 37 -3.05 -27.54 11.46
N THR A 38 -2.66 -26.32 11.12
CA THR A 38 -1.27 -25.93 10.93
C THR A 38 -0.69 -25.36 12.22
N GLU A 39 0.63 -25.34 12.38
CA GLU A 39 1.26 -24.74 13.58
C GLU A 39 0.89 -23.27 13.76
N PRO A 40 0.92 -22.39 12.73
CA PRO A 40 0.47 -21.01 12.87
C PRO A 40 -0.99 -20.88 13.32
N MET A 41 -1.88 -21.79 12.93
CA MET A 41 -3.27 -21.79 13.40
C MET A 41 -3.37 -22.20 14.87
N LYS A 42 -2.59 -23.18 15.31
CA LYS A 42 -2.55 -23.59 16.73
C LYS A 42 -2.04 -22.48 17.62
N GLU A 43 -0.95 -21.83 17.20
CA GLU A 43 -0.38 -20.66 17.90
C GLU A 43 -1.39 -19.53 18.01
N ALA A 44 -2.03 -19.13 16.88
CA ALA A 44 -3.05 -18.11 16.84
C ALA A 44 -4.24 -18.41 17.75
N PHE A 45 -4.71 -19.67 17.78
CA PHE A 45 -5.77 -20.12 18.66
C PHE A 45 -5.39 -19.97 20.14
N GLN A 46 -4.20 -20.41 20.52
CA GLN A 46 -3.71 -20.31 21.89
C GLN A 46 -3.46 -18.84 22.30
N GLU A 47 -2.98 -18.03 21.38
CA GLU A 47 -2.77 -16.59 21.64
C GLU A 47 -4.09 -15.85 21.86
N LEU A 48 -5.10 -16.10 21.02
CA LEU A 48 -6.43 -15.51 21.19
C LEU A 48 -7.09 -15.98 22.50
N ARG A 49 -6.97 -17.26 22.82
CA ARG A 49 -7.46 -17.79 24.10
C ARG A 49 -6.81 -17.11 25.31
N ARG A 50 -5.48 -16.93 25.27
CA ARG A 50 -4.75 -16.20 26.33
C ARG A 50 -5.14 -14.74 26.40
N ALA A 51 -5.35 -14.08 25.24
CA ALA A 51 -5.77 -12.70 25.19
C ALA A 51 -7.16 -12.49 25.80
N LEU A 52 -8.10 -13.41 25.56
CA LEU A 52 -9.42 -13.39 26.20
C LEU A 52 -9.35 -13.53 27.72
N LEU A 53 -8.55 -14.49 28.19
CA LEU A 53 -8.37 -14.74 29.65
C LEU A 53 -7.69 -13.57 30.37
N LYS A 54 -6.88 -12.78 29.67
CA LYS A 54 -6.14 -11.63 30.19
C LYS A 54 -6.72 -10.29 29.73
N ALA A 55 -7.94 -10.30 29.16
CA ALA A 55 -8.52 -9.09 28.62
C ALA A 55 -8.66 -8.01 29.70
N PRO A 56 -8.20 -6.78 29.45
CA PRO A 56 -8.30 -5.69 30.42
C PRO A 56 -9.76 -5.22 30.53
N ALA A 57 -10.08 -4.62 31.68
CA ALA A 57 -11.34 -3.90 31.82
C ALA A 57 -11.32 -2.64 30.94
N LEU A 58 -12.30 -2.49 30.06
CA LEU A 58 -12.51 -1.28 29.27
C LEU A 58 -13.37 -0.27 30.04
N ALA A 59 -13.11 1.01 29.81
CA ALA A 59 -13.95 2.08 30.32
C ALA A 59 -15.25 2.17 29.51
N LEU A 60 -16.34 2.51 30.16
CA LEU A 60 -17.55 2.93 29.46
C LEU A 60 -17.30 4.29 28.80
N PRO A 61 -17.75 4.51 27.56
CA PRO A 61 -17.67 5.80 26.90
C PRO A 61 -18.41 6.88 27.69
N ASP A 62 -17.76 8.02 27.91
CA ASP A 62 -18.34 9.20 28.54
C ASP A 62 -18.54 10.31 27.50
N PRO A 63 -19.76 10.56 27.01
CA PRO A 63 -20.00 11.55 25.96
C PRO A 63 -19.67 13.00 26.40
N SER A 64 -19.46 13.28 27.68
CA SER A 64 -19.07 14.61 28.14
C SER A 64 -17.59 14.94 27.96
N LYS A 65 -16.76 13.94 27.59
CA LYS A 65 -15.32 14.07 27.48
C LYS A 65 -14.83 13.81 26.06
N PRO A 66 -13.78 14.51 25.62
CA PRO A 66 -13.17 14.24 24.32
C PRO A 66 -12.55 12.85 24.31
N PHE A 67 -12.58 12.20 23.14
CA PHE A 67 -11.92 10.93 22.90
C PHE A 67 -10.54 11.12 22.31
N GLN A 68 -9.65 10.16 22.55
CA GLN A 68 -8.30 10.11 22.00
C GLN A 68 -8.15 8.78 21.25
N LEU A 69 -7.84 8.85 19.96
CA LEU A 69 -7.60 7.70 19.10
C LEU A 69 -6.12 7.66 18.75
N PHE A 70 -5.41 6.66 19.23
CA PHE A 70 -4.02 6.39 18.85
C PHE A 70 -4.02 5.42 17.70
N VAL A 71 -3.33 5.78 16.61
CA VAL A 71 -3.35 5.04 15.34
C VAL A 71 -1.96 4.52 14.99
N ASP A 72 -1.92 3.30 14.50
CA ASP A 72 -0.75 2.67 13.89
C ASP A 72 -1.17 1.78 12.71
N GLU A 73 -0.26 1.62 11.75
CA GLU A 73 -0.37 0.64 10.66
C GLU A 73 0.88 -0.21 10.62
N LYS A 74 0.73 -1.51 10.69
CA LYS A 74 1.84 -2.45 10.56
C LYS A 74 1.39 -3.70 9.81
N ARG A 75 2.20 -4.11 8.82
CA ARG A 75 1.93 -5.32 8.03
C ARG A 75 0.55 -5.34 7.38
N ARG A 76 0.07 -4.19 6.88
CA ARG A 76 -1.23 -4.03 6.22
C ARG A 76 -2.43 -4.24 7.16
N ILE A 77 -2.19 -4.10 8.45
CA ILE A 77 -3.21 -4.17 9.50
C ILE A 77 -3.20 -2.84 10.24
N GLU A 78 -4.37 -2.21 10.31
CA GLU A 78 -4.59 -1.06 11.14
C GLU A 78 -4.75 -1.48 12.60
N LYS A 79 -4.23 -0.67 13.49
CA LYS A 79 -4.38 -0.82 14.94
C LYS A 79 -4.72 0.52 15.53
N GLY A 80 -5.75 0.56 16.37
CA GLY A 80 -6.17 1.75 17.08
C GLY A 80 -6.48 1.46 18.53
N VAL A 81 -6.16 2.40 19.40
CA VAL A 81 -6.60 2.37 20.79
C VAL A 81 -7.41 3.63 21.06
N LEU A 82 -8.70 3.45 21.29
CA LEU A 82 -9.60 4.52 21.70
C LEU A 82 -9.55 4.67 23.22
N THR A 83 -9.23 5.87 23.67
CA THR A 83 -9.10 6.17 25.11
C THR A 83 -9.87 7.42 25.48
N GLN A 84 -10.13 7.58 26.78
CA GLN A 84 -10.55 8.83 27.40
C GLN A 84 -9.69 9.15 28.62
N ARG A 85 -9.53 10.44 28.92
CA ARG A 85 -8.81 10.89 30.11
C ARG A 85 -9.65 10.70 31.37
N TRP A 86 -9.00 10.15 32.41
CA TRP A 86 -9.57 10.04 33.75
C TRP A 86 -8.53 10.53 34.75
N GLY A 87 -8.59 11.80 35.07
CA GLY A 87 -7.49 12.47 35.78
C GLY A 87 -6.20 12.43 34.94
N PRO A 88 -5.08 12.00 35.51
CA PRO A 88 -3.81 11.87 34.80
C PRO A 88 -3.76 10.64 33.88
N TRP A 89 -4.68 9.69 34.00
CA TRP A 89 -4.66 8.41 33.30
C TRP A 89 -5.41 8.44 31.98
N LYS A 90 -4.96 7.66 31.01
CA LYS A 90 -5.68 7.34 29.78
C LYS A 90 -6.32 5.96 29.96
N ARG A 91 -7.64 5.91 30.02
CA ARG A 91 -8.39 4.65 30.14
C ARG A 91 -8.81 4.16 28.77
N PRO A 92 -8.49 2.92 28.38
CA PRO A 92 -8.95 2.36 27.11
C PRO A 92 -10.47 2.15 27.12
N VAL A 93 -11.10 2.57 26.04
CA VAL A 93 -12.53 2.35 25.76
C VAL A 93 -12.68 1.20 24.78
N ALA A 94 -11.77 1.10 23.79
CA ALA A 94 -11.78 0.01 22.82
C ALA A 94 -10.38 -0.18 22.20
N TYR A 95 -10.10 -1.42 21.85
CA TYR A 95 -9.00 -1.77 20.94
C TYR A 95 -9.60 -2.06 19.56
N LEU A 96 -9.18 -1.31 18.57
CA LEU A 96 -9.66 -1.42 17.20
C LEU A 96 -8.56 -2.06 16.35
N SER A 97 -8.91 -3.00 15.51
CA SER A 97 -8.00 -3.49 14.49
C SER A 97 -8.75 -4.13 13.33
N LYS A 98 -8.27 -3.87 12.12
CA LYS A 98 -8.83 -4.40 10.89
C LYS A 98 -7.75 -4.56 9.83
N ARG A 99 -7.98 -5.38 8.84
CA ARG A 99 -7.10 -5.50 7.68
C ARG A 99 -7.47 -4.41 6.67
N LEU A 100 -6.45 -3.75 6.13
CA LEU A 100 -6.63 -2.81 5.02
C LEU A 100 -7.21 -3.53 3.79
N ASP A 101 -7.98 -2.82 2.99
CA ASP A 101 -8.44 -3.33 1.70
C ASP A 101 -7.24 -3.62 0.79
N PRO A 102 -7.36 -4.57 -0.17
CA PRO A 102 -6.23 -4.98 -1.00
C PRO A 102 -5.57 -3.85 -1.79
N VAL A 103 -6.32 -2.80 -2.14
CA VAL A 103 -5.78 -1.64 -2.86
C VAL A 103 -4.93 -0.78 -1.92
N ALA A 104 -5.49 -0.37 -0.78
CA ALA A 104 -4.76 0.42 0.22
C ALA A 104 -3.57 -0.34 0.81
N ALA A 105 -3.69 -1.68 0.97
CA ALA A 105 -2.60 -2.54 1.44
C ALA A 105 -1.36 -2.51 0.52
N GLY A 106 -1.52 -2.13 -0.75
CA GLY A 106 -0.42 -1.97 -1.70
C GLY A 106 0.13 -0.54 -1.80
N TRP A 107 -0.28 0.38 -0.95
CA TRP A 107 0.23 1.73 -0.94
C TRP A 107 1.49 1.88 -0.08
N PRO A 108 2.28 2.96 -0.30
CA PRO A 108 3.35 3.34 0.61
C PRO A 108 2.86 3.54 2.05
N PRO A 109 3.73 3.37 3.06
CA PRO A 109 3.36 3.47 4.47
C PRO A 109 2.62 4.76 4.84
N CYS A 110 3.06 5.92 4.30
CA CYS A 110 2.43 7.21 4.56
C CYS A 110 1.00 7.33 4.00
N LEU A 111 0.65 6.55 2.99
CA LEU A 111 -0.69 6.50 2.43
C LEU A 111 -1.54 5.38 3.08
N ARG A 112 -0.91 4.27 3.47
CA ARG A 112 -1.59 3.21 4.22
C ARG A 112 -2.13 3.72 5.55
N ILE A 113 -1.38 4.57 6.26
CA ILE A 113 -1.83 5.13 7.54
C ILE A 113 -3.05 6.05 7.37
N ILE A 114 -3.20 6.72 6.21
CA ILE A 114 -4.40 7.51 5.92
C ILE A 114 -5.63 6.60 5.83
N ALA A 115 -5.53 5.52 5.05
CA ALA A 115 -6.61 4.54 4.94
C ALA A 115 -6.91 3.88 6.31
N ALA A 116 -5.88 3.53 7.07
CA ALA A 116 -6.00 3.00 8.42
C ALA A 116 -6.74 3.97 9.35
N THR A 117 -6.35 5.23 9.32
CA THR A 117 -6.99 6.27 10.15
C THR A 117 -8.45 6.45 9.77
N ALA A 118 -8.77 6.48 8.48
CA ALA A 118 -10.15 6.60 8.01
C ALA A 118 -11.05 5.44 8.51
N LEU A 119 -10.55 4.21 8.42
CA LEU A 119 -11.28 3.03 8.91
C LEU A 119 -11.44 3.04 10.43
N LEU A 120 -10.37 3.40 11.16
CA LEU A 120 -10.41 3.46 12.63
C LEU A 120 -11.31 4.58 13.14
N VAL A 121 -11.32 5.73 12.48
CA VAL A 121 -12.26 6.84 12.78
C VAL A 121 -13.69 6.36 12.56
N HIS A 122 -13.97 5.74 11.42
CA HIS A 122 -15.30 5.20 11.12
C HIS A 122 -15.78 4.17 12.16
N ASP A 123 -14.89 3.27 12.62
CA ASP A 123 -15.24 2.30 13.63
C ASP A 123 -15.36 2.93 15.05
N ALA A 124 -14.53 3.94 15.34
CA ALA A 124 -14.63 4.71 16.60
C ALA A 124 -15.92 5.53 16.70
N ASP A 125 -16.49 5.96 15.58
CA ASP A 125 -17.74 6.77 15.56
C ASP A 125 -18.89 6.10 16.27
N LYS A 126 -18.96 4.79 16.23
CA LYS A 126 -19.97 3.98 16.92
C LYS A 126 -19.89 4.11 18.46
N LEU A 127 -18.74 4.52 18.98
CA LEU A 127 -18.44 4.63 20.39
C LEU A 127 -18.30 6.08 20.86
N THR A 128 -18.02 7.00 19.94
CA THR A 128 -17.76 8.41 20.28
C THR A 128 -18.98 9.30 20.19
N TYR A 129 -20.08 8.80 19.60
CA TYR A 129 -21.36 9.53 19.48
C TYR A 129 -21.20 10.93 18.88
N GLY A 130 -20.32 11.11 17.93
CA GLY A 130 -20.05 12.40 17.29
C GLY A 130 -19.27 13.40 18.15
N GLN A 131 -18.75 12.99 19.30
CA GLN A 131 -17.95 13.85 20.16
C GLN A 131 -16.57 14.15 19.57
N ARG A 132 -15.90 15.16 20.14
CA ARG A 132 -14.55 15.55 19.73
C ARG A 132 -13.58 14.39 19.82
N LEU A 133 -12.85 14.17 18.72
CA LEU A 133 -11.89 13.07 18.56
C LEU A 133 -10.49 13.62 18.27
N LEU A 134 -9.55 13.39 19.19
CA LEU A 134 -8.14 13.73 19.01
C LEU A 134 -7.43 12.50 18.42
N VAL A 135 -6.95 12.60 17.19
CA VAL A 135 -6.27 11.51 16.48
C VAL A 135 -4.77 11.67 16.58
N TYR A 136 -4.10 10.70 17.19
CA TYR A 136 -2.66 10.70 17.43
C TYR A 136 -1.97 9.77 16.42
N THR A 137 -1.13 10.36 15.59
CA THR A 137 -0.32 9.64 14.58
C THR A 137 0.99 10.37 14.33
N PRO A 138 2.10 9.63 14.09
CA PRO A 138 3.38 10.26 13.74
C PRO A 138 3.42 10.80 12.30
N HIS A 139 2.41 10.51 11.49
CA HIS A 139 2.33 10.91 10.08
C HIS A 139 1.58 12.24 9.90
N ALA A 140 2.02 13.05 8.95
CA ALA A 140 1.40 14.34 8.61
C ALA A 140 0.18 14.16 7.69
N ILE A 141 -0.88 13.50 8.19
CA ILE A 141 -2.08 13.13 7.41
C ILE A 141 -2.72 14.35 6.75
N GLU A 142 -2.93 15.44 7.50
CA GLU A 142 -3.53 16.66 6.94
C GLU A 142 -2.73 17.23 5.78
N ARG A 143 -1.40 17.26 5.90
CA ARG A 143 -0.51 17.79 4.86
C ARG A 143 -0.59 16.93 3.60
N VAL A 144 -0.51 15.62 3.75
CA VAL A 144 -0.56 14.68 2.61
C VAL A 144 -1.93 14.74 1.91
N LEU A 145 -3.04 14.84 2.65
CA LEU A 145 -4.38 14.92 2.06
C LEU A 145 -4.67 16.26 1.37
N LYS A 146 -3.96 17.34 1.72
CA LYS A 146 -4.08 18.66 1.05
C LYS A 146 -3.26 18.77 -0.23
N GLN A 147 -2.37 17.81 -0.50
CA GLN A 147 -1.59 17.78 -1.72
C GLN A 147 -2.42 17.27 -2.92
N PRO A 148 -2.00 17.61 -4.16
CA PRO A 148 -2.62 17.03 -5.34
C PRO A 148 -2.58 15.49 -5.30
N PRO A 149 -3.59 14.80 -5.85
CA PRO A 149 -3.61 13.35 -5.90
C PRO A 149 -2.39 12.84 -6.67
N GLY A 150 -1.59 12.02 -6.02
CA GLY A 150 -0.49 11.32 -6.66
C GLY A 150 -0.97 10.07 -7.42
N LYS A 151 -0.02 9.35 -7.99
CA LYS A 151 -0.27 8.09 -8.73
C LYS A 151 -0.97 7.01 -7.89
N TRP A 152 -0.91 7.11 -6.57
CA TRP A 152 -1.29 6.05 -5.62
C TRP A 152 -2.77 6.06 -5.26
N ILE A 153 -3.34 7.24 -5.07
CA ILE A 153 -4.73 7.42 -4.61
C ILE A 153 -5.57 7.97 -5.75
N SER A 154 -6.69 7.32 -6.05
CA SER A 154 -7.67 7.86 -6.99
C SER A 154 -8.36 9.10 -6.40
N ASN A 155 -8.81 10.01 -7.27
CA ASN A 155 -9.53 11.23 -6.85
C ASN A 155 -10.73 10.90 -5.96
N ALA A 156 -11.50 9.87 -6.30
CA ALA A 156 -12.66 9.45 -5.50
C ALA A 156 -12.27 9.04 -4.08
N ARG A 157 -11.19 8.27 -3.90
CA ARG A 157 -10.69 7.91 -2.57
C ARG A 157 -10.10 9.10 -1.82
N LEU A 158 -9.37 9.98 -2.52
CA LEU A 158 -8.83 11.18 -1.90
C LEU A 158 -9.96 12.06 -1.36
N THR A 159 -10.98 12.37 -2.18
CA THR A 159 -12.16 13.15 -1.77
C THR A 159 -12.87 12.49 -0.59
N HIS A 160 -13.03 11.17 -0.61
CA HIS A 160 -13.63 10.44 0.51
C HIS A 160 -12.84 10.61 1.81
N TYR A 161 -11.51 10.50 1.76
CA TYR A 161 -10.67 10.69 2.96
C TYR A 161 -10.63 12.13 3.42
N GLN A 162 -10.63 13.10 2.50
CA GLN A 162 -10.74 14.53 2.84
C GLN A 162 -12.05 14.80 3.56
N ALA A 163 -13.18 14.39 3.02
CA ALA A 163 -14.49 14.55 3.63
C ALA A 163 -14.56 13.93 5.03
N LEU A 164 -14.02 12.73 5.21
CA LEU A 164 -14.06 12.04 6.49
C LEU A 164 -13.11 12.63 7.52
N LEU A 165 -11.90 13.00 7.12
CA LEU A 165 -10.80 13.32 8.04
C LEU A 165 -10.53 14.82 8.18
N LEU A 166 -10.78 15.65 7.13
CA LEU A 166 -10.48 17.07 7.14
C LEU A 166 -11.74 17.94 7.30
N ASP A 167 -12.81 17.58 6.61
CA ASP A 167 -14.04 18.39 6.60
C ASP A 167 -14.93 18.16 7.83
N THR A 168 -14.51 17.23 8.69
CA THR A 168 -15.25 16.90 9.92
C THR A 168 -14.69 17.69 11.11
N PRO A 169 -15.38 18.73 11.60
CA PRO A 169 -14.84 19.68 12.59
C PRO A 169 -14.52 19.07 13.97
N ARG A 170 -15.02 17.87 14.26
CA ARG A 170 -14.76 17.17 15.52
C ARG A 170 -13.41 16.42 15.54
N ILE A 171 -12.77 16.23 14.38
CA ILE A 171 -11.49 15.50 14.28
C ILE A 171 -10.34 16.49 14.34
N HIS A 172 -9.38 16.22 15.23
CA HIS A 172 -8.18 17.04 15.36
C HIS A 172 -6.96 16.14 15.40
N PHE A 173 -6.04 16.33 14.47
CA PHE A 173 -4.79 15.57 14.44
C PHE A 173 -3.79 16.12 15.45
N GLN A 174 -3.06 15.19 16.07
CA GLN A 174 -2.04 15.48 17.07
C GLN A 174 -0.84 14.56 16.84
N THR A 175 0.36 15.09 17.03
CA THR A 175 1.56 14.27 17.08
C THR A 175 1.66 13.63 18.47
N PRO A 176 1.89 12.32 18.57
CA PRO A 176 2.06 11.68 19.87
C PRO A 176 3.37 12.14 20.51
N CYS A 177 3.29 12.74 21.69
CA CYS A 177 4.44 13.20 22.47
C CYS A 177 4.99 12.16 23.44
N THR A 178 4.30 11.02 23.58
CA THR A 178 4.63 9.96 24.53
C THR A 178 4.41 8.60 23.89
N LEU A 179 4.53 7.53 24.65
CA LEU A 179 4.23 6.18 24.19
C LEU A 179 2.90 6.12 23.43
N ASN A 180 2.95 5.62 22.20
CA ASN A 180 1.75 5.32 21.43
C ASN A 180 1.20 3.94 21.85
N PRO A 181 0.02 3.87 22.50
CA PRO A 181 -0.53 2.60 22.99
C PRO A 181 -0.93 1.64 21.87
N ALA A 182 -1.07 2.10 20.62
CA ALA A 182 -1.35 1.23 19.48
C ALA A 182 -0.14 0.40 19.05
N THR A 183 1.07 0.91 19.25
CA THR A 183 2.32 0.21 18.91
C THR A 183 2.96 -0.47 20.08
N LEU A 184 2.70 0.00 21.32
CA LEU A 184 3.42 -0.33 22.55
C LEU A 184 4.93 -0.03 22.49
N LEU A 185 5.34 0.81 21.54
CA LEU A 185 6.72 1.27 21.38
C LEU A 185 6.81 2.73 21.78
N PRO A 186 7.93 3.16 22.39
CA PRO A 186 8.17 4.57 22.64
C PRO A 186 8.25 5.30 21.29
N ASN A 187 7.67 6.49 21.23
CA ASN A 187 7.91 7.37 20.10
C ASN A 187 9.39 7.75 20.06
N PRO A 188 9.92 8.03 18.85
CA PRO A 188 11.26 8.61 18.76
C PRO A 188 11.31 9.87 19.64
N GLY A 189 12.42 10.01 20.38
CA GLY A 189 12.62 11.15 21.28
C GLY A 189 12.57 12.49 20.52
N GLU A 190 12.50 13.60 21.25
CA GLU A 190 12.41 14.96 20.69
C GLU A 190 13.48 15.30 19.64
N ASN A 191 14.62 14.61 19.67
CA ASN A 191 15.73 14.78 18.74
C ASN A 191 15.73 13.78 17.56
N SER A 192 14.78 12.87 17.48
CA SER A 192 14.65 12.00 16.31
C SER A 192 13.87 12.73 15.22
N PRO A 193 14.31 12.67 13.94
CA PRO A 193 13.56 13.30 12.86
C PRO A 193 12.14 12.72 12.83
N LEU A 194 11.17 13.61 12.89
CA LEU A 194 9.77 13.26 12.59
C LEU A 194 9.76 12.57 11.24
N HIS A 195 8.94 11.53 11.10
CA HIS A 195 8.71 10.84 9.84
C HIS A 195 8.32 11.85 8.74
N ASP A 196 9.22 12.09 7.79
CA ASP A 196 8.94 12.98 6.66
C ASP A 196 8.19 12.22 5.57
N CYS A 197 6.87 12.40 5.56
CA CYS A 197 5.99 11.77 4.58
C CYS A 197 6.27 12.24 3.15
N ASP A 198 6.71 13.47 2.94
CA ASP A 198 6.95 14.02 1.60
C ASP A 198 8.22 13.41 1.01
N GLU A 199 9.30 13.33 1.79
CA GLU A 199 10.54 12.70 1.36
C GLU A 199 10.34 11.21 1.04
N ILE A 200 9.63 10.49 1.90
CA ILE A 200 9.35 9.06 1.68
C ILE A 200 8.46 8.86 0.46
N LEU A 201 7.41 9.66 0.29
CA LEU A 201 6.52 9.55 -0.87
C LEU A 201 7.26 9.92 -2.16
N ALA A 202 8.11 10.94 -2.15
CA ALA A 202 8.94 11.29 -3.28
C ALA A 202 9.90 10.16 -3.65
N GLY A 203 10.57 9.56 -2.65
CA GLY A 203 11.49 8.44 -2.85
C GLY A 203 10.83 7.18 -3.39
N VAL A 204 9.61 6.86 -2.95
CA VAL A 204 8.86 5.68 -3.43
C VAL A 204 8.19 5.94 -4.78
N THR A 205 7.89 7.20 -5.10
CA THR A 205 7.22 7.56 -6.36
C THR A 205 8.20 7.60 -7.54
N ALA A 206 9.44 7.96 -7.31
CA ALA A 206 10.49 8.00 -8.33
C ALA A 206 11.18 6.64 -8.45
N MET A 207 11.14 6.03 -9.65
CA MET A 207 11.96 4.84 -9.94
C MET A 207 13.45 5.18 -9.91
N ARG A 208 13.78 6.33 -10.47
CA ARG A 208 15.10 6.89 -10.60
C ARG A 208 15.00 8.42 -10.63
N LYS A 209 15.89 9.13 -9.94
CA LYS A 209 15.79 10.60 -9.77
C LYS A 209 15.96 11.38 -11.08
N ASP A 210 16.70 10.82 -12.01
CA ASP A 210 17.02 11.40 -13.32
C ASP A 210 16.12 10.89 -14.46
N LEU A 211 15.12 10.07 -14.15
CA LEU A 211 14.13 9.60 -15.10
C LEU A 211 13.07 10.70 -15.32
N THR A 212 12.97 11.19 -16.53
CA THR A 212 11.98 12.19 -16.95
C THR A 212 11.03 11.61 -17.99
N ASP A 213 9.85 12.19 -18.11
CA ASP A 213 8.86 11.88 -19.15
C ASP A 213 8.95 12.83 -20.35
N THR A 214 9.93 13.73 -20.31
CA THR A 214 10.27 14.66 -21.39
C THR A 214 11.65 14.33 -21.95
N PRO A 215 11.89 14.58 -23.27
CA PRO A 215 13.20 14.35 -23.88
C PRO A 215 14.30 15.13 -23.16
N LEU A 216 15.48 14.50 -23.03
CA LEU A 216 16.65 15.16 -22.48
C LEU A 216 17.29 16.07 -23.53
N ASP A 217 17.59 17.33 -23.17
CA ASP A 217 18.24 18.29 -24.08
C ASP A 217 19.64 17.83 -24.56
N ASN A 218 20.36 17.09 -23.68
CA ASN A 218 21.74 16.62 -23.92
C ASN A 218 21.81 15.09 -23.92
N SER A 219 20.88 14.41 -24.61
CA SER A 219 20.94 12.95 -24.77
C SER A 219 22.05 12.57 -25.75
N GLU A 220 22.90 11.61 -25.39
CA GLU A 220 23.91 11.03 -26.26
C GLU A 220 23.30 10.13 -27.34
N LEU A 221 22.16 9.50 -26.97
CA LEU A 221 21.44 8.57 -27.84
C LEU A 221 19.97 8.94 -27.91
N LYS A 222 19.38 8.78 -29.10
CA LYS A 222 17.96 8.90 -29.35
C LYS A 222 17.47 7.64 -30.06
N TRP A 223 16.71 6.82 -29.35
CA TRP A 223 16.24 5.55 -29.88
C TRP A 223 14.73 5.47 -29.85
N PHE A 224 14.20 4.69 -30.79
CA PHE A 224 12.76 4.42 -30.93
C PHE A 224 12.52 2.93 -30.75
N THR A 225 11.52 2.58 -29.98
CA THR A 225 11.16 1.18 -29.67
C THR A 225 9.77 0.88 -30.18
N ASP A 226 9.60 -0.28 -30.81
CA ASP A 226 8.33 -0.79 -31.29
C ASP A 226 8.23 -2.30 -31.03
N GLY A 227 7.04 -2.75 -30.66
CA GLY A 227 6.70 -4.14 -30.42
C GLY A 227 5.37 -4.52 -31.08
N SER A 228 5.40 -5.45 -32.00
CA SER A 228 4.21 -5.86 -32.75
C SER A 228 3.81 -7.31 -32.47
N SER A 229 2.51 -7.59 -32.58
CA SER A 229 1.97 -8.95 -32.56
C SER A 229 0.71 -9.02 -33.42
N TYR A 230 0.70 -9.96 -34.36
CA TYR A 230 -0.40 -10.17 -35.29
C TYR A 230 -0.66 -11.66 -35.52
N VAL A 231 -1.81 -12.01 -36.03
CA VAL A 231 -2.16 -13.38 -36.44
C VAL A 231 -2.04 -13.51 -37.94
N LYS A 232 -1.23 -14.47 -38.40
CA LYS A 232 -1.11 -14.84 -39.83
C LYS A 232 -1.25 -16.34 -39.94
N ASP A 233 -2.11 -16.80 -40.84
CA ASP A 233 -2.38 -18.21 -41.09
C ASP A 233 -2.78 -19.00 -39.82
N GLY A 234 -3.55 -18.37 -38.92
CA GLY A 234 -3.99 -18.97 -37.68
C GLY A 234 -2.90 -19.01 -36.56
N GLN A 235 -1.69 -18.58 -36.88
CA GLN A 235 -0.57 -18.54 -35.91
C GLN A 235 -0.28 -17.09 -35.50
N ARG A 236 -0.06 -16.88 -34.22
CA ARG A 236 0.39 -15.59 -33.71
C ARG A 236 1.86 -15.42 -33.99
N ARG A 237 2.22 -14.29 -34.56
CA ARG A 237 3.60 -13.86 -34.76
C ARG A 237 3.83 -12.55 -34.04
N ALA A 238 5.00 -12.40 -33.45
CA ALA A 238 5.38 -11.19 -32.74
C ALA A 238 6.82 -10.85 -33.07
N GLY A 239 7.15 -9.58 -32.98
CA GLY A 239 8.50 -9.06 -33.15
C GLY A 239 8.69 -7.80 -32.32
N ALA A 240 9.92 -7.46 -32.04
CA ALA A 240 10.29 -6.24 -31.36
C ALA A 240 11.55 -5.67 -31.99
N ALA A 241 11.65 -4.35 -32.02
CA ALA A 241 12.78 -3.65 -32.63
C ALA A 241 13.15 -2.38 -31.85
N VAL A 242 14.42 -1.99 -32.01
CA VAL A 242 15.00 -0.73 -31.54
C VAL A 242 15.75 -0.11 -32.72
N VAL A 243 15.43 1.14 -33.02
CA VAL A 243 16.11 1.89 -34.11
C VAL A 243 16.62 3.22 -33.58
N ASP A 244 17.66 3.76 -34.18
CA ASP A 244 18.18 5.09 -33.86
C ASP A 244 17.46 6.20 -34.66
N ASP A 245 17.85 7.44 -34.44
CA ASP A 245 17.29 8.62 -35.10
C ASP A 245 17.67 8.71 -36.58
N SER A 246 18.66 7.94 -37.05
CA SER A 246 19.02 7.80 -38.48
C SER A 246 18.18 6.70 -39.18
N GLY A 247 17.40 5.94 -38.45
CA GLY A 247 16.65 4.78 -38.94
C GLY A 247 17.48 3.49 -38.99
N GLN A 248 18.70 3.49 -38.43
CA GLN A 248 19.51 2.29 -38.34
C GLN A 248 18.95 1.36 -37.26
N THR A 249 18.82 0.09 -37.60
CA THR A 249 18.39 -0.93 -36.64
C THR A 249 19.51 -1.25 -35.66
N ILE A 250 19.30 -0.91 -34.39
CA ILE A 250 20.16 -1.25 -33.28
C ILE A 250 19.93 -2.70 -32.84
N TRP A 251 18.68 -3.13 -32.83
CA TRP A 251 18.27 -4.48 -32.50
C TRP A 251 16.89 -4.78 -33.08
N ALA A 252 16.71 -5.97 -33.60
CA ALA A 252 15.41 -6.49 -34.01
C ALA A 252 15.40 -8.01 -33.88
N GLU A 253 14.29 -8.58 -33.36
CA GLU A 253 14.16 -10.02 -33.16
C GLU A 253 12.70 -10.46 -33.33
N ALA A 254 12.52 -11.63 -33.95
CA ALA A 254 11.24 -12.32 -33.97
C ALA A 254 11.05 -12.99 -32.59
N LEU A 255 9.93 -12.69 -31.95
CA LEU A 255 9.63 -13.19 -30.63
C LEU A 255 8.88 -14.55 -30.70
N PRO A 256 8.91 -15.34 -29.60
CA PRO A 256 8.22 -16.64 -29.56
C PRO A 256 6.75 -16.53 -29.95
N PRO A 257 6.18 -17.57 -30.56
CA PRO A 257 4.73 -17.67 -30.77
C PRO A 257 3.99 -17.38 -29.48
N ASP A 258 2.80 -16.83 -29.55
CA ASP A 258 1.95 -16.43 -28.42
C ASP A 258 2.40 -15.20 -27.62
N THR A 259 3.48 -14.54 -28.01
CA THR A 259 3.84 -13.24 -27.42
C THR A 259 2.78 -12.19 -27.76
N SER A 260 2.21 -11.56 -26.72
CA SER A 260 1.24 -10.47 -26.90
C SER A 260 1.93 -9.18 -27.34
N ALA A 261 1.22 -8.25 -27.99
CA ALA A 261 1.76 -6.94 -28.37
C ALA A 261 2.32 -6.20 -27.13
N GLN A 262 1.61 -6.18 -26.00
CA GLN A 262 2.09 -5.59 -24.75
C GLN A 262 3.42 -6.18 -24.26
N LYS A 263 3.59 -7.49 -24.40
CA LYS A 263 4.84 -8.16 -24.04
C LYS A 263 5.98 -7.81 -25.01
N ALA A 264 5.68 -7.73 -26.30
CA ALA A 264 6.64 -7.33 -27.34
C ALA A 264 7.16 -5.91 -27.10
N GLU A 265 6.28 -4.97 -26.74
CA GLU A 265 6.60 -3.59 -26.39
C GLU A 265 7.55 -3.50 -25.17
N LEU A 266 7.24 -4.27 -24.11
CA LEU A 266 8.12 -4.33 -22.95
C LEU A 266 9.52 -4.84 -23.34
N ILE A 267 9.58 -5.89 -24.18
CA ILE A 267 10.86 -6.48 -24.61
C ILE A 267 11.65 -5.46 -25.42
N ALA A 268 11.03 -4.71 -26.33
CA ALA A 268 11.69 -3.65 -27.10
C ALA A 268 12.33 -2.60 -26.17
N LEU A 269 11.55 -2.12 -25.19
CA LEU A 269 12.03 -1.12 -24.24
C LEU A 269 13.16 -1.66 -23.34
N ILE A 270 13.07 -2.90 -22.85
CA ILE A 270 14.11 -3.58 -22.09
C ILE A 270 15.42 -3.65 -22.90
N GLN A 271 15.30 -4.07 -24.16
CA GLN A 271 16.47 -4.20 -25.05
C GLN A 271 17.15 -2.85 -25.33
N ALA A 272 16.37 -1.77 -25.42
CA ALA A 272 16.92 -0.43 -25.55
C ALA A 272 17.68 -0.01 -24.27
N LEU A 273 17.07 -0.17 -23.11
CA LEU A 273 17.68 0.22 -21.82
C LEU A 273 18.97 -0.57 -21.52
N GLU A 274 18.94 -1.89 -21.69
CA GLU A 274 20.10 -2.76 -21.43
C GLU A 274 21.30 -2.42 -22.35
N ARG A 275 21.03 -2.02 -23.61
CA ARG A 275 22.08 -1.63 -24.56
C ARG A 275 22.60 -0.22 -24.35
N ALA A 276 21.79 0.64 -23.74
CA ALA A 276 22.15 2.01 -23.43
C ALA A 276 22.74 2.18 -22.02
N LYS A 277 23.08 1.09 -21.35
CA LYS A 277 23.63 1.13 -20.00
C LYS A 277 24.78 2.12 -19.88
N GLU A 278 24.76 2.96 -18.85
CA GLU A 278 25.73 4.01 -18.54
C GLU A 278 25.78 5.18 -19.54
N LYS A 279 24.79 5.32 -20.46
CA LYS A 279 24.68 6.42 -21.40
C LYS A 279 23.45 7.27 -21.13
N LYS A 280 23.52 8.55 -21.46
CA LYS A 280 22.36 9.43 -21.45
C LYS A 280 21.53 9.21 -22.70
N ILE A 281 20.36 8.60 -22.55
CA ILE A 281 19.50 8.23 -23.67
C ILE A 281 18.11 8.85 -23.53
N THR A 282 17.54 9.26 -24.67
CA THR A 282 16.10 9.48 -24.82
C THR A 282 15.51 8.34 -25.63
N ILE A 283 14.57 7.62 -25.06
CA ILE A 283 13.83 6.53 -25.72
C ILE A 283 12.42 7.00 -26.02
N PHE A 284 12.02 6.89 -27.28
CA PHE A 284 10.67 7.14 -27.73
C PHE A 284 9.92 5.82 -27.90
N THR A 285 8.73 5.71 -27.32
CA THR A 285 7.82 4.57 -27.48
C THR A 285 6.39 5.08 -27.67
N ASP A 286 5.64 4.46 -28.56
CA ASP A 286 4.22 4.70 -28.73
C ASP A 286 3.33 3.84 -27.79
N SER A 287 3.98 2.91 -27.09
CA SER A 287 3.33 2.02 -26.13
C SER A 287 2.99 2.74 -24.83
N ARG A 288 1.73 3.12 -24.66
CA ARG A 288 1.22 3.61 -23.35
C ARG A 288 1.41 2.60 -22.23
N TYR A 289 1.42 1.30 -22.55
CA TYR A 289 1.63 0.26 -21.55
C TYR A 289 3.09 0.23 -21.07
N ALA A 290 4.06 0.24 -21.96
CA ALA A 290 5.49 0.27 -21.63
C ALA A 290 5.83 1.56 -20.87
N PHE A 291 5.44 2.72 -21.39
CA PHE A 291 5.61 4.02 -20.74
C PHE A 291 4.99 4.05 -19.34
N GLY A 292 3.72 3.65 -19.21
CA GLY A 292 3.00 3.62 -17.94
C GLY A 292 3.61 2.65 -16.93
N THR A 293 4.20 1.54 -17.41
CA THR A 293 4.90 0.59 -16.53
C THR A 293 6.13 1.23 -15.91
N VAL A 294 6.92 1.97 -16.67
CA VAL A 294 8.13 2.65 -16.16
C VAL A 294 7.76 3.83 -15.25
N HIS A 295 6.92 4.75 -15.73
CA HIS A 295 6.71 6.04 -15.08
C HIS A 295 5.62 6.04 -13.99
N ILE A 296 4.68 5.06 -14.02
CA ILE A 296 3.50 5.07 -13.15
C ILE A 296 3.37 3.77 -12.37
N GLN A 297 3.31 2.62 -13.06
CA GLN A 297 2.90 1.35 -12.46
C GLN A 297 4.06 0.62 -11.76
N GLY A 298 5.29 0.79 -12.23
CA GLY A 298 6.46 0.09 -11.69
C GLY A 298 6.64 0.26 -10.17
N PRO A 299 6.66 1.49 -9.64
CA PRO A 299 6.70 1.71 -8.20
C PRO A 299 5.55 1.04 -7.45
N ILE A 300 4.34 1.07 -8.03
CA ILE A 300 3.14 0.45 -7.45
C ILE A 300 3.29 -1.08 -7.42
N TYR A 301 3.75 -1.68 -8.50
CA TYR A 301 3.97 -3.13 -8.57
C TYR A 301 5.03 -3.59 -7.58
N ARG A 302 6.14 -2.85 -7.47
CA ARG A 302 7.20 -3.14 -6.50
C ARG A 302 6.69 -3.10 -5.07
N GLU A 303 5.97 -2.05 -4.68
CA GLU A 303 5.43 -1.89 -3.32
C GLU A 303 4.38 -2.97 -2.98
N ARG A 304 3.61 -3.43 -3.98
CA ARG A 304 2.63 -4.52 -3.82
C ARG A 304 3.26 -5.91 -3.81
N GLY A 305 4.57 -6.03 -4.05
CA GLY A 305 5.21 -7.33 -4.23
C GLY A 305 4.77 -8.01 -5.54
N PHE A 306 4.56 -7.22 -6.59
CA PHE A 306 4.15 -7.67 -7.94
C PHE A 306 2.80 -8.42 -8.00
N LEU A 307 1.90 -8.09 -7.08
CA LEU A 307 0.56 -8.66 -7.04
C LEU A 307 -0.50 -7.65 -7.48
N THR A 308 -1.57 -8.17 -8.10
CA THR A 308 -2.80 -7.40 -8.35
C THR A 308 -3.51 -7.07 -7.04
N ALA A 309 -4.53 -6.19 -7.07
CA ALA A 309 -5.38 -5.92 -5.92
C ALA A 309 -6.10 -7.19 -5.38
N GLU A 310 -6.29 -8.19 -6.23
CA GLU A 310 -6.89 -9.49 -5.87
C GLU A 310 -5.89 -10.48 -5.30
N GLY A 311 -4.58 -10.15 -5.25
CA GLY A 311 -3.52 -11.03 -4.76
C GLY A 311 -3.00 -12.03 -5.78
N LYS A 312 -3.34 -11.89 -7.07
CA LYS A 312 -2.79 -12.68 -8.17
C LYS A 312 -1.52 -12.03 -8.70
N GLU A 313 -0.64 -12.81 -9.29
CA GLU A 313 0.52 -12.29 -10.00
C GLU A 313 0.11 -11.35 -11.15
N ILE A 314 0.89 -10.30 -11.35
CA ILE A 314 0.67 -9.38 -12.48
C ILE A 314 1.02 -10.06 -13.80
N LYS A 315 0.32 -9.69 -14.87
CA LYS A 315 0.63 -10.18 -16.21
C LYS A 315 2.00 -9.69 -16.67
N ASN A 316 2.75 -10.51 -17.38
CA ASN A 316 4.11 -10.25 -17.86
C ASN A 316 5.11 -9.95 -16.72
N LEU A 317 4.95 -10.58 -15.57
CA LEU A 317 5.80 -10.37 -14.39
C LEU A 317 7.31 -10.46 -14.68
N PRO A 318 7.82 -11.49 -15.40
CA PRO A 318 9.26 -11.58 -15.68
C PRO A 318 9.80 -10.38 -16.47
N GLU A 319 9.07 -9.94 -17.50
CA GLU A 319 9.45 -8.79 -18.32
C GLU A 319 9.37 -7.47 -17.53
N ILE A 320 8.35 -7.33 -16.67
CA ILE A 320 8.22 -6.15 -15.82
C ILE A 320 9.37 -6.08 -14.80
N CYS A 321 9.72 -7.18 -14.15
CA CYS A 321 10.87 -7.21 -13.23
C CYS A 321 12.16 -6.81 -13.96
N ARG A 322 12.44 -7.43 -15.12
CA ARG A 322 13.62 -7.12 -15.93
C ARG A 322 13.64 -5.65 -16.38
N LEU A 323 12.49 -5.09 -16.78
CA LEU A 323 12.37 -3.68 -17.12
C LEU A 323 12.72 -2.77 -15.95
N LEU A 324 12.21 -3.07 -14.76
CA LEU A 324 12.46 -2.26 -13.56
C LEU A 324 13.88 -2.38 -13.01
N GLU A 325 14.60 -3.44 -13.39
CA GLU A 325 16.05 -3.60 -13.13
C GLU A 325 16.90 -2.85 -14.15
N ALA A 326 16.42 -2.72 -15.39
CA ALA A 326 17.12 -2.03 -16.47
C ALA A 326 16.97 -0.50 -16.41
N VAL A 327 15.90 0.00 -15.76
CA VAL A 327 15.66 1.44 -15.50
C VAL A 327 16.52 1.93 -14.34
#